data_d83b74ca7b60caf2928dc9e98500e8d4
#
_entry.id   d83b74ca7b60caf2928dc9e98500e8d4
#
_cell.length_a   1.000
_cell.length_b   1.000
_cell.length_c   1.000
_cell.angle_alpha   90.00
_cell.angle_beta   90.00
_cell.angle_gamma   90.00
#
_symmetry.space_group_name_H-M   'P 1'
#
loop_
_entity.id
_entity.type
_entity.pdbx_description
1 polymer ?
#
loop_
_entity_poly.entity_id
_entity_poly.type
_entity_poly.pdbx_seq_one_letter_code
_entity_poly.pdbx_strand_id
1 'polypeptide(L)'
;MPWAPKDGSAPGTVANALPYTLEWATFPVNAVVTGRSTYDFKKVNTLLDAIASRGRQGVIRFYLDYPGRTTGMPRYLLDAGTDTSRQYDLHGNNKISFSPNYDEPAVQEMMLHFVATLGEKYDGDPRIGELLPGEGCRGCGDQEHRRRPVLRDVAARGHPRR
;
A
#
# COMPACT_ATOMS: atom_id res chain seq x y z
N MET A 1 -11.65 13.22 -2.04
CA MET A 1 -11.73 11.77 -2.26
C MET A 1 -12.13 11.12 -0.94
N PRO A 2 -13.26 10.41 -0.88
CA PRO A 2 -13.72 9.81 0.36
C PRO A 2 -12.97 8.51 0.69
N TRP A 3 -12.96 8.19 1.96
CA TRP A 3 -12.45 6.93 2.48
C TRP A 3 -13.42 5.79 2.14
N ALA A 4 -12.91 4.74 1.51
CA ALA A 4 -13.69 3.53 1.26
C ALA A 4 -13.71 2.63 2.51
N PRO A 5 -14.88 2.33 3.08
CA PRO A 5 -14.97 1.37 4.18
C PRO A 5 -14.47 -0.01 3.76
N LYS A 6 -13.69 -0.68 4.63
CA LYS A 6 -13.06 -1.98 4.32
C LYS A 6 -14.05 -3.13 4.18
N ASP A 7 -15.26 -2.96 4.68
CA ASP A 7 -16.37 -3.91 4.53
C ASP A 7 -17.04 -3.83 3.14
N GLY A 8 -16.58 -2.90 2.28
CA GLY A 8 -17.12 -2.68 0.96
C GLY A 8 -18.40 -1.85 0.92
N SER A 9 -18.91 -1.38 2.05
CA SER A 9 -20.07 -0.49 2.09
C SER A 9 -19.75 0.84 1.39
N ALA A 10 -20.80 1.56 0.97
CA ALA A 10 -20.60 2.88 0.39
C ALA A 10 -20.09 3.87 1.47
N PRO A 11 -19.21 4.82 1.09
CA PRO A 11 -18.90 5.95 1.97
C PRO A 11 -20.17 6.67 2.44
N GLY A 12 -20.12 7.28 3.62
CA GLY A 12 -21.28 7.93 4.22
C GLY A 12 -22.02 8.90 3.29
N THR A 13 -23.29 9.16 3.58
CA THR A 13 -24.23 9.88 2.71
C THR A 13 -23.73 11.23 2.20
N VAL A 14 -23.02 12.00 3.02
CA VAL A 14 -22.44 13.31 2.62
C VAL A 14 -21.38 13.11 1.54
N ALA A 15 -20.54 12.12 1.68
CA ALA A 15 -19.51 11.80 0.69
C ALA A 15 -20.14 11.33 -0.63
N ASN A 16 -21.25 10.59 -0.60
CA ASN A 16 -21.93 10.12 -1.81
C ASN A 16 -22.65 11.23 -2.59
N ALA A 17 -22.93 12.36 -1.96
CA ALA A 17 -23.57 13.51 -2.63
C ALA A 17 -22.58 14.32 -3.50
N LEU A 18 -21.27 14.09 -3.37
CA LEU A 18 -20.26 14.82 -4.11
C LEU A 18 -19.87 14.07 -5.41
N PRO A 19 -19.63 14.79 -6.50
CA PRO A 19 -19.22 14.19 -7.78
C PRO A 19 -17.73 13.79 -7.74
N TYR A 20 -17.39 12.67 -7.10
CA TYR A 20 -16.05 12.13 -7.11
C TYR A 20 -16.01 10.77 -7.83
N THR A 21 -14.88 10.47 -8.45
CA THR A 21 -14.64 9.26 -9.22
C THR A 21 -13.70 8.28 -8.52
N LEU A 22 -13.05 8.72 -7.45
CA LEU A 22 -12.04 7.93 -6.73
C LEU A 22 -12.44 7.71 -5.28
N GLU A 23 -12.23 6.50 -4.79
CA GLU A 23 -12.31 6.14 -3.38
C GLU A 23 -10.95 5.67 -2.87
N TRP A 24 -10.62 6.04 -1.65
CA TRP A 24 -9.32 5.76 -1.04
C TRP A 24 -9.44 4.67 0.02
N ALA A 25 -8.48 3.74 0.04
CA ALA A 25 -8.34 2.76 1.11
C ALA A 25 -6.87 2.47 1.45
N THR A 26 -6.62 2.04 2.69
CA THR A 26 -5.28 1.62 3.12
C THR A 26 -5.30 0.19 3.62
N PHE A 27 -4.26 -0.57 3.29
CA PHE A 27 -4.03 -1.92 3.80
C PHE A 27 -2.64 -2.04 4.41
N PRO A 28 -2.48 -2.75 5.54
CA PRO A 28 -1.16 -3.16 5.96
C PRO A 28 -0.61 -4.19 4.95
N VAL A 29 0.69 -4.14 4.68
CA VAL A 29 1.35 -5.08 3.74
C VAL A 29 1.12 -6.53 4.18
N ASN A 30 1.11 -6.81 5.49
CA ASN A 30 0.85 -8.15 6.03
C ASN A 30 -0.59 -8.67 5.81
N ALA A 31 -1.52 -7.83 5.36
CA ALA A 31 -2.84 -8.30 4.95
C ALA A 31 -2.82 -8.98 3.58
N VAL A 32 -1.76 -8.77 2.81
CA VAL A 32 -1.57 -9.30 1.46
C VAL A 32 -0.37 -10.23 1.40
N VAL A 33 0.77 -9.83 1.96
CA VAL A 33 2.00 -10.64 1.98
C VAL A 33 1.92 -11.62 3.15
N THR A 34 1.58 -12.88 2.85
CA THR A 34 1.39 -13.95 3.84
C THR A 34 2.63 -14.83 4.05
N GLY A 35 3.60 -14.74 3.14
CA GLY A 35 4.88 -15.44 3.20
C GLY A 35 5.89 -14.82 2.23
N ARG A 36 7.12 -15.35 2.19
CA ARG A 36 8.23 -14.76 1.40
C ARG A 36 7.87 -14.52 -0.09
N SER A 37 7.08 -15.41 -0.69
CA SER A 37 6.61 -15.31 -2.08
C SER A 37 5.13 -15.69 -2.19
N THR A 38 4.37 -15.47 -1.12
CA THR A 38 2.96 -15.86 -1.03
C THR A 38 2.10 -14.63 -0.76
N TYR A 39 1.09 -14.44 -1.60
CA TYR A 39 0.25 -13.25 -1.57
C TYR A 39 -1.24 -13.62 -1.56
N ASP A 40 -2.02 -12.96 -0.72
CA ASP A 40 -3.48 -13.04 -0.70
C ASP A 40 -4.11 -11.67 -0.97
N PHE A 41 -4.60 -11.51 -2.19
CA PHE A 41 -5.27 -10.27 -2.63
C PHE A 41 -6.78 -10.28 -2.46
N LYS A 42 -7.35 -11.32 -1.84
CA LYS A 42 -8.81 -11.48 -1.75
C LYS A 42 -9.51 -10.25 -1.17
N LYS A 43 -9.00 -9.73 -0.06
CA LYS A 43 -9.59 -8.55 0.62
C LYS A 43 -9.50 -7.29 -0.25
N VAL A 44 -8.39 -7.10 -0.96
CA VAL A 44 -8.20 -5.97 -1.88
C VAL A 44 -9.17 -6.08 -3.05
N ASN A 45 -9.26 -7.25 -3.68
CA ASN A 45 -10.18 -7.47 -4.80
C ASN A 45 -11.64 -7.26 -4.39
N THR A 46 -12.07 -7.81 -3.25
CA THR A 46 -13.43 -7.60 -2.74
C THR A 46 -13.76 -6.12 -2.57
N LEU A 47 -12.82 -5.33 -2.05
CA LEU A 47 -13.03 -3.89 -1.91
C LEU A 47 -13.05 -3.19 -3.27
N LEU A 48 -12.14 -3.54 -4.20
CA LEU A 48 -12.12 -2.97 -5.54
C LEU A 48 -13.42 -3.27 -6.31
N ASP A 49 -13.95 -4.49 -6.19
CA ASP A 49 -15.23 -4.85 -6.78
C ASP A 49 -16.39 -4.00 -6.22
N ALA A 50 -16.40 -3.79 -4.90
CA ALA A 50 -17.38 -2.96 -4.25
C ALA A 50 -17.27 -1.48 -4.66
N ILE A 51 -16.06 -0.94 -4.85
CA ILE A 51 -15.85 0.41 -5.37
C ILE A 51 -16.31 0.53 -6.82
N ALA A 52 -15.91 -0.44 -7.65
CA ALA A 52 -16.27 -0.48 -9.08
C ALA A 52 -17.78 -0.62 -9.29
N SER A 53 -18.48 -1.38 -8.44
CA SER A 53 -19.95 -1.49 -8.51
C SER A 53 -20.68 -0.15 -8.32
N ARG A 54 -20.00 0.84 -7.77
CA ARG A 54 -20.48 2.22 -7.63
C ARG A 54 -20.03 3.14 -8.77
N GLY A 55 -19.43 2.58 -9.83
CA GLY A 55 -18.89 3.34 -10.97
C GLY A 55 -17.65 4.17 -10.64
N ARG A 56 -16.85 3.75 -9.67
CA ARG A 56 -15.67 4.48 -9.16
C ARG A 56 -14.42 3.63 -9.26
N GLN A 57 -13.26 4.27 -9.12
CA GLN A 57 -11.96 3.61 -9.05
C GLN A 57 -11.37 3.71 -7.64
N GLY A 58 -10.59 2.68 -7.25
CA GLY A 58 -9.90 2.63 -5.98
C GLY A 58 -8.51 3.28 -6.06
N VAL A 59 -8.17 4.07 -5.05
CA VAL A 59 -6.78 4.43 -4.73
C VAL A 59 -6.40 3.61 -3.51
N ILE A 60 -5.52 2.64 -3.71
CA ILE A 60 -5.12 1.70 -2.66
C ILE A 60 -3.71 2.03 -2.20
N ARG A 61 -3.57 2.30 -0.90
CA ARG A 61 -2.29 2.52 -0.25
C ARG A 61 -1.95 1.34 0.65
N PHE A 62 -0.74 0.84 0.51
CA PHE A 62 -0.18 -0.16 1.42
C PHE A 62 0.79 0.51 2.41
N TYR A 63 0.89 -0.02 3.64
CA TYR A 63 1.80 0.50 4.64
C TYR A 63 2.49 -0.62 5.42
N LEU A 64 3.74 -0.40 5.80
CA LEU A 64 4.48 -1.22 6.75
C LEU A 64 4.36 -0.68 8.17
N ASP A 65 4.30 0.64 8.29
CA ASP A 65 4.05 1.34 9.54
C ASP A 65 2.92 2.37 9.37
N TYR A 66 2.19 2.58 10.44
CA TYR A 66 1.12 3.57 10.50
C TYR A 66 0.88 3.98 11.95
N PRO A 67 0.79 5.29 12.28
CA PRO A 67 0.52 5.75 13.63
C PRO A 67 -0.71 5.07 14.24
N GLY A 68 -0.59 4.60 15.48
CA GLY A 68 -1.68 3.94 16.18
C GLY A 68 -2.01 2.52 15.73
N ARG A 69 -1.25 1.95 14.77
CA ARG A 69 -1.34 0.55 14.36
C ARG A 69 -0.07 -0.19 14.75
N THR A 70 -0.18 -1.42 15.21
CA THR A 70 0.99 -2.16 15.73
C THR A 70 2.08 -2.28 14.70
N THR A 71 1.79 -2.86 13.55
CA THR A 71 2.70 -2.96 12.39
C THR A 71 1.94 -3.45 11.17
N GLY A 72 2.45 -3.11 9.99
CA GLY A 72 2.03 -3.69 8.70
C GLY A 72 3.03 -4.68 8.13
N MET A 73 4.09 -5.01 8.89
CA MET A 73 5.13 -5.93 8.45
C MET A 73 4.61 -7.36 8.31
N PRO A 74 5.02 -8.10 7.25
CA PRO A 74 4.76 -9.52 7.13
C PRO A 74 5.33 -10.33 8.29
N ARG A 75 4.56 -11.33 8.75
CA ARG A 75 4.91 -12.12 9.92
C ARG A 75 6.28 -12.80 9.81
N TYR A 76 6.62 -13.33 8.62
CA TYR A 76 7.89 -14.04 8.41
C TYR A 76 9.13 -13.13 8.61
N LEU A 77 9.02 -11.81 8.37
CA LEU A 77 10.11 -10.87 8.66
C LEU A 77 10.26 -10.64 10.16
N LEU A 78 9.14 -10.50 10.87
CA LEU A 78 9.16 -10.38 12.33
C LEU A 78 9.74 -11.63 13.00
N ASP A 79 9.35 -12.82 12.52
CA ASP A 79 9.85 -14.10 13.04
C ASP A 79 11.34 -14.32 12.69
N ALA A 80 11.84 -13.70 11.62
CA ALA A 80 13.26 -13.69 11.28
C ALA A 80 14.10 -12.68 12.11
N GLY A 81 13.45 -11.91 12.98
CA GLY A 81 14.14 -10.94 13.84
C GLY A 81 14.51 -9.63 13.15
N THR A 82 13.79 -9.25 12.06
CA THR A 82 13.98 -7.95 11.41
C THR A 82 13.95 -6.81 12.42
N ASP A 83 14.94 -5.94 12.36
CA ASP A 83 15.06 -4.80 13.26
C ASP A 83 13.90 -3.81 13.07
N THR A 84 13.40 -3.30 14.18
CA THR A 84 12.25 -2.38 14.19
C THR A 84 12.47 -1.24 15.16
N SER A 85 12.07 -0.05 14.73
CA SER A 85 12.04 1.13 15.58
C SER A 85 10.67 1.32 16.21
N ARG A 86 10.65 1.55 17.52
CA ARG A 86 9.45 1.81 18.29
C ARG A 86 9.00 3.26 18.09
N GLN A 87 7.75 3.46 17.74
CA GLN A 87 7.14 4.77 17.57
C GLN A 87 5.91 4.94 18.46
N TYR A 88 5.64 6.19 18.83
CA TYR A 88 4.48 6.56 19.62
C TYR A 88 3.57 7.49 18.85
N ASP A 89 2.29 7.22 18.84
CA ASP A 89 1.27 8.11 18.31
C ASP A 89 0.97 9.24 19.29
N LEU A 90 1.73 10.32 19.21
CA LEU A 90 1.63 11.48 20.12
C LEU A 90 0.32 12.27 19.96
N HIS A 91 -0.32 12.18 18.78
CA HIS A 91 -1.58 12.88 18.49
C HIS A 91 -2.82 12.01 18.67
N GLY A 92 -2.63 10.73 18.95
CA GLY A 92 -3.68 9.76 19.24
C GLY A 92 -3.68 9.37 20.72
N ASN A 93 -3.74 8.09 20.97
CA ASN A 93 -3.85 7.54 22.33
C ASN A 93 -2.53 6.93 22.84
N ASN A 94 -1.39 7.44 22.40
CA ASN A 94 -0.04 6.92 22.69
C ASN A 94 0.15 5.44 22.31
N LYS A 95 -0.64 4.94 21.37
CA LYS A 95 -0.45 3.59 20.87
C LYS A 95 0.92 3.43 20.23
N ILE A 96 1.53 2.31 20.55
CA ILE A 96 2.83 1.95 20.02
C ILE A 96 2.65 1.32 18.65
N SER A 97 3.48 1.76 17.71
CA SER A 97 3.68 1.11 16.41
C SER A 97 5.16 0.77 16.22
N PHE A 98 5.44 -0.16 15.32
CA PHE A 98 6.79 -0.59 14.99
C PHE A 98 7.03 -0.38 13.51
N SER A 99 8.00 0.50 13.20
CA SER A 99 8.51 0.71 11.84
C SER A 99 9.65 -0.27 11.58
N PRO A 100 9.72 -0.88 10.39
CA PRO A 100 10.88 -1.67 10.02
C PRO A 100 12.11 -0.79 9.83
N ASN A 101 13.28 -1.38 9.99
CA ASN A 101 14.50 -0.80 9.45
C ASN A 101 14.48 -0.98 7.92
N TYR A 102 14.22 0.09 7.17
CA TYR A 102 14.11 0.07 5.72
C TYR A 102 15.45 -0.17 5.00
N ASP A 103 16.57 -0.08 5.72
CA ASP A 103 17.91 -0.39 5.18
C ASP A 103 18.24 -1.89 5.24
N GLU A 104 17.41 -2.69 5.90
CA GLU A 104 17.59 -4.13 5.93
C GLU A 104 17.31 -4.78 4.56
N PRO A 105 18.26 -5.58 4.03
CA PRO A 105 18.11 -6.23 2.73
C PRO A 105 16.84 -7.06 2.60
N ALA A 106 16.41 -7.74 3.68
CA ALA A 106 15.21 -8.55 3.67
C ALA A 106 13.92 -7.72 3.52
N VAL A 107 13.90 -6.51 4.09
CA VAL A 107 12.78 -5.57 3.93
C VAL A 107 12.76 -5.02 2.52
N GLN A 108 13.92 -4.63 1.98
CA GLN A 108 14.04 -4.12 0.62
C GLN A 108 13.65 -5.18 -0.43
N GLU A 109 14.15 -6.41 -0.28
CA GLU A 109 13.78 -7.53 -1.15
C GLU A 109 12.27 -7.78 -1.12
N MET A 110 11.67 -7.84 0.06
CA MET A 110 10.22 -8.01 0.21
C MET A 110 9.45 -6.90 -0.49
N MET A 111 9.85 -5.63 -0.32
CA MET A 111 9.18 -4.48 -0.96
C MET A 111 9.30 -4.52 -2.47
N LEU A 112 10.47 -4.85 -3.02
CA LEU A 112 10.68 -4.97 -4.47
C LEU A 112 9.80 -6.08 -5.06
N HIS A 113 9.76 -7.25 -4.43
CA HIS A 113 8.91 -8.36 -4.87
C HIS A 113 7.42 -8.02 -4.76
N PHE A 114 7.03 -7.34 -3.68
CA PHE A 114 5.64 -6.91 -3.49
C PHE A 114 5.20 -5.92 -4.56
N VAL A 115 6.01 -4.89 -4.85
CA VAL A 115 5.73 -3.91 -5.91
C VAL A 115 5.65 -4.57 -7.28
N ALA A 116 6.57 -5.48 -7.60
CA ALA A 116 6.54 -6.24 -8.85
C ALA A 116 5.24 -7.05 -8.98
N THR A 117 4.86 -7.77 -7.91
CA THR A 117 3.62 -8.56 -7.88
C THR A 117 2.36 -7.69 -7.99
N LEU A 118 2.36 -6.50 -7.38
CA LEU A 118 1.28 -5.52 -7.56
C LEU A 118 1.17 -5.07 -9.03
N GLY A 119 2.31 -4.80 -9.67
CA GLY A 119 2.36 -4.45 -11.08
C GLY A 119 1.82 -5.56 -11.97
N GLU A 120 2.32 -6.78 -11.82
CA GLU A 120 1.86 -7.94 -12.58
C GLU A 120 0.34 -8.17 -12.44
N LYS A 121 -0.20 -7.95 -11.25
CA LYS A 121 -1.60 -8.23 -10.95
C LYS A 121 -2.55 -7.12 -11.38
N TYR A 122 -2.14 -5.87 -11.23
CA TYR A 122 -3.06 -4.73 -11.31
C TYR A 122 -2.70 -3.71 -12.40
N ASP A 123 -1.59 -3.91 -13.13
CA ASP A 123 -1.28 -3.02 -14.25
C ASP A 123 -2.38 -3.14 -15.33
N GLY A 124 -3.04 -2.02 -15.56
CA GLY A 124 -4.19 -1.97 -16.49
C GLY A 124 -5.54 -2.41 -15.90
N ASP A 125 -5.65 -2.72 -14.60
CA ASP A 125 -6.94 -3.01 -13.96
C ASP A 125 -7.83 -1.75 -13.92
N PRO A 126 -9.00 -1.74 -14.62
CA PRO A 126 -9.83 -0.53 -14.72
C PRO A 126 -10.47 -0.12 -13.37
N ARG A 127 -10.45 -0.99 -12.37
CA ARG A 127 -10.97 -0.69 -11.02
C ARG A 127 -10.01 0.18 -10.21
N ILE A 128 -8.76 0.36 -10.67
CA ILE A 128 -7.71 1.06 -9.95
C ILE A 128 -7.42 2.40 -10.62
N GLY A 129 -7.50 3.48 -9.84
CA GLY A 129 -7.04 4.80 -10.23
C GLY A 129 -5.57 5.01 -9.90
N GLU A 130 -5.11 4.47 -8.75
CA GLU A 130 -3.71 4.58 -8.30
C GLU A 130 -3.36 3.51 -7.27
N LEU A 131 -2.13 3.02 -7.33
CA LEU A 131 -1.51 2.17 -6.31
C LEU A 131 -0.35 2.92 -5.67
N LEU A 132 -0.36 3.03 -4.35
CA LEU A 132 0.68 3.66 -3.57
C LEU A 132 1.39 2.59 -2.71
N PRO A 133 2.56 2.10 -3.13
CA PRO A 133 3.36 1.17 -2.33
C PRO A 133 4.13 1.94 -1.24
N GLY A 134 3.57 1.92 -0.05
CA GLY A 134 4.28 2.37 1.16
C GLY A 134 4.47 3.88 1.31
N GLU A 135 4.58 4.36 2.54
CA GLU A 135 5.22 5.62 2.88
C GLU A 135 6.54 5.34 3.58
N GLY A 136 7.59 5.68 2.91
CA GLY A 136 8.96 5.71 3.41
C GLY A 136 9.75 6.84 2.78
N CYS A 137 9.08 7.80 2.12
CA CYS A 137 9.77 8.93 1.50
C CYS A 137 9.61 10.20 2.35
N ARG A 138 10.60 10.49 3.19
CA ARG A 138 10.89 11.89 3.52
C ARG A 138 11.45 12.54 2.26
N GLY A 139 10.70 13.46 1.64
CA GLY A 139 11.20 14.37 0.62
C GLY A 139 10.91 14.00 -0.83
N CYS A 140 9.65 13.85 -1.22
CA CYS A 140 9.25 14.07 -2.59
C CYS A 140 8.62 15.46 -2.68
N GLY A 141 9.48 16.47 -2.86
CA GLY A 141 9.07 17.75 -3.42
C GLY A 141 8.74 17.57 -4.89
N ASP A 142 7.63 18.17 -5.29
CA ASP A 142 7.17 18.50 -6.63
C ASP A 142 7.95 17.94 -7.82
N GLN A 143 7.30 17.06 -8.57
CA GLN A 143 7.54 17.01 -10.01
C GLN A 143 6.26 16.68 -10.78
N GLU A 144 6.02 17.52 -11.68
CA GLU A 144 4.94 17.73 -12.63
C GLU A 144 4.58 16.50 -13.47
N HIS A 145 3.30 16.30 -13.63
CA HIS A 145 2.61 15.29 -14.40
C HIS A 145 3.14 15.07 -15.83
N ARG A 146 3.57 13.82 -16.09
CA ARG A 146 3.30 13.20 -17.40
C ARG A 146 2.84 11.76 -17.19
N ARG A 147 1.66 11.46 -17.71
CA ARG A 147 1.04 10.14 -17.74
C ARG A 147 2.00 9.11 -18.35
N ARG A 148 2.63 8.29 -17.50
CA ARG A 148 3.26 7.02 -17.88
C ARG A 148 3.04 6.03 -16.73
N PRO A 149 2.78 4.75 -17.02
CA PRO A 149 2.65 3.73 -15.96
C PRO A 149 3.98 3.62 -15.22
N VAL A 150 3.95 3.94 -13.93
CA VAL A 150 5.14 4.08 -13.06
C VAL A 150 5.86 2.74 -12.80
N LEU A 151 5.23 1.61 -13.16
CA LEU A 151 5.73 0.28 -12.79
C LEU A 151 6.67 -0.37 -13.82
N ARG A 152 6.79 0.15 -15.04
CA ARG A 152 7.67 -0.47 -16.05
C ARG A 152 9.15 -0.10 -15.96
N ASP A 153 9.50 1.02 -15.28
CA ASP A 153 10.89 1.51 -15.27
C ASP A 153 11.76 0.96 -14.11
N VAL A 154 11.18 0.33 -13.11
CA VAL A 154 11.96 -0.20 -11.96
C VAL A 154 12.64 -1.54 -12.29
N ALA A 155 12.08 -2.32 -13.22
CA ALA A 155 12.65 -3.62 -13.61
C ALA A 155 13.80 -3.52 -14.65
N ALA A 156 14.00 -2.36 -15.30
CA ALA A 156 14.94 -2.22 -16.42
C ALA A 156 16.33 -1.68 -16.06
N ARG A 157 16.59 -1.29 -14.81
CA ARG A 157 17.93 -0.83 -14.38
C ARG A 157 18.72 -1.97 -13.75
N GLY A 158 19.20 -2.88 -14.62
CA GLY A 158 20.24 -3.82 -14.28
C GLY A 158 21.51 -3.07 -13.83
N HIS A 159 22.03 -3.45 -12.67
CA HIS A 159 23.33 -2.98 -12.16
C HIS A 159 24.44 -3.32 -13.15
N PRO A 160 25.32 -2.39 -13.52
CA PRO A 160 26.56 -2.74 -14.19
C PRO A 160 27.49 -3.39 -13.17
N ARG A 161 27.96 -4.58 -13.50
CA ARG A 161 29.05 -5.25 -12.77
C ARG A 161 30.35 -4.45 -12.96
N ARG A 162 30.99 -4.12 -11.86
CA ARG A 162 32.46 -4.07 -11.71
C ARG A 162 32.85 -4.63 -10.36
#